data_30283e5d84baea4a59304a65f38d59ff
#
_entry.id   30283e5d84baea4a59304a65f38d59ff
#
_cell.length_a   1.000
_cell.length_b   1.000
_cell.length_c   1.000
_cell.angle_alpha   90.00
_cell.angle_beta   90.00
_cell.angle_gamma   90.00
#
_symmetry.space_group_name_H-M   'P 1'
#
loop_
_entity.id
_entity.type
_entity.pdbx_description
1 polymer ?
#
loop_
_entity_poly.entity_id
_entity_poly.type
_entity_poly.pdbx_seq_one_letter_code
_entity_poly.pdbx_strand_id
1 'polypeptide(L)'
;MTIGIKILNSNRLMSHDRNLKWLNDRRVIYRRDPINDIPTIETKQYKYYENGTHECYNLFASKAKITTYKSLKWHMLVLFYLNQDNNYSLSPFFEHVARFIANKENGFVTFFIGEKALNEMIIDVYHNGGEPPKNKLRKVVFKPYSGLDLSGKLKIVGKLIGRSSIDKEMIYQTMLDLNDLGKKITISRIAGLLNCSTRTVHRHMCDELKQEKQRLNEEL
;
A
#
# COMPACT_ATOMS: atom_id res chain seq x y z
N MET A 1 25.43 49.77 -8.63
CA MET A 1 25.40 48.87 -7.45
C MET A 1 24.85 47.51 -7.88
N THR A 2 25.74 46.56 -8.08
CA THR A 2 25.36 45.22 -8.54
C THR A 2 25.10 44.37 -7.32
N ILE A 3 23.85 43.98 -7.11
CA ILE A 3 23.48 43.09 -6.00
C ILE A 3 23.92 41.69 -6.37
N GLY A 4 25.02 41.25 -5.80
CA GLY A 4 25.52 39.91 -5.94
C GLY A 4 24.60 38.92 -5.22
N ILE A 5 23.87 38.10 -5.98
CA ILE A 5 23.14 36.96 -5.46
C ILE A 5 24.17 35.94 -5.01
N LYS A 6 24.40 35.80 -3.71
CA LYS A 6 25.15 34.69 -3.14
C LYS A 6 24.39 33.38 -3.43
N ILE A 7 24.85 32.67 -4.45
CA ILE A 7 24.47 31.26 -4.64
C ILE A 7 25.12 30.50 -3.48
N LEU A 8 24.34 30.17 -2.48
CA LEU A 8 24.74 29.25 -1.42
C LEU A 8 24.82 27.85 -2.04
N ASN A 9 26.00 27.49 -2.51
CA ASN A 9 26.38 26.10 -2.81
C ASN A 9 26.40 25.32 -1.49
N SER A 10 25.24 24.85 -1.03
CA SER A 10 25.18 23.79 -0.03
C SER A 10 24.77 22.50 -0.71
N ASN A 11 25.75 21.67 -1.08
CA ASN A 11 25.61 20.29 -1.52
C ASN A 11 25.02 19.35 -0.43
N ARG A 12 24.08 19.84 0.38
CA ARG A 12 23.31 19.05 1.31
C ARG A 12 22.00 18.67 0.62
N LEU A 13 21.90 17.42 0.18
CA LEU A 13 20.60 16.81 -0.12
C LEU A 13 19.59 17.24 0.96
N MET A 14 18.53 17.91 0.54
CA MET A 14 17.50 18.31 1.49
C MET A 14 16.93 17.08 2.16
N SER A 15 16.73 17.11 3.47
CA SER A 15 16.13 15.98 4.17
C SER A 15 14.68 15.77 3.72
N HIS A 16 14.22 14.53 3.71
CA HIS A 16 12.83 14.19 3.36
C HIS A 16 11.81 15.04 4.13
N ASP A 17 12.04 15.25 5.42
CA ASP A 17 11.15 16.04 6.29
C ASP A 17 11.10 17.52 5.90
N ARG A 18 12.24 18.08 5.47
CA ARG A 18 12.31 19.46 4.97
C ARG A 18 11.55 19.61 3.64
N ASN A 19 11.62 18.61 2.78
CA ASN A 19 10.91 18.60 1.52
C ASN A 19 9.39 18.46 1.71
N LEU A 20 8.96 17.62 2.66
CA LEU A 20 7.55 17.55 3.04
C LEU A 20 7.06 18.87 3.67
N LYS A 21 7.88 19.50 4.50
CA LYS A 21 7.58 20.83 5.04
C LYS A 21 7.36 21.84 3.90
N TRP A 22 8.22 21.83 2.87
CA TRP A 22 8.07 22.71 1.71
C TRP A 22 6.72 22.52 0.99
N LEU A 23 6.25 21.28 0.83
CA LEU A 23 4.94 20.96 0.27
C LEU A 23 3.79 21.41 1.20
N ASN A 24 3.92 21.16 2.50
CA ASN A 24 2.93 21.55 3.51
C ASN A 24 2.77 23.07 3.63
N ASP A 25 3.88 23.82 3.62
CA ASP A 25 3.87 25.29 3.68
C ASP A 25 3.10 25.89 2.48
N ARG A 26 3.05 25.15 1.37
CA ARG A 26 2.30 25.51 0.15
C ARG A 26 0.93 24.87 0.07
N ARG A 27 0.48 24.18 1.12
CA ARG A 27 -0.81 23.49 1.20
C ARG A 27 -1.04 22.47 0.06
N VAL A 28 0.03 21.84 -0.45
CA VAL A 28 -0.07 20.83 -1.48
C VAL A 28 -0.69 19.56 -0.87
N ILE A 29 -1.80 19.10 -1.43
CA ILE A 29 -2.46 17.87 -1.01
C ILE A 29 -1.74 16.70 -1.71
N TYR A 30 -1.06 15.86 -0.95
CA TYR A 30 -0.37 14.66 -1.45
C TYR A 30 -0.85 13.37 -0.77
N ARG A 31 -1.91 13.49 0.03
CA ARG A 31 -2.57 12.37 0.68
C ARG A 31 -4.07 12.57 0.65
N ARG A 32 -4.80 11.49 0.35
CA ARG A 32 -6.25 11.42 0.47
C ARG A 32 -6.66 10.02 0.89
N ASP A 33 -7.44 9.93 1.94
CA ASP A 33 -8.08 8.69 2.38
C ASP A 33 -9.34 8.44 1.52
N PRO A 34 -9.84 7.19 1.42
CA PRO A 34 -11.05 6.89 0.67
C PRO A 34 -12.26 7.73 1.16
N ILE A 35 -13.01 8.26 0.22
CA ILE A 35 -14.19 9.10 0.47
C ILE A 35 -15.47 8.34 0.14
N ASN A 36 -15.51 7.68 -1.04
CA ASN A 36 -16.70 7.00 -1.54
C ASN A 36 -16.80 5.56 -1.03
N ASP A 37 -15.66 4.90 -0.83
CA ASP A 37 -15.63 3.54 -0.32
C ASP A 37 -15.90 3.51 1.18
N ILE A 38 -16.91 2.73 1.59
CA ILE A 38 -17.28 2.52 2.99
C ILE A 38 -16.43 1.39 3.56
N PRO A 39 -15.71 1.58 4.66
CA PRO A 39 -14.94 0.52 5.29
C PRO A 39 -15.84 -0.55 5.92
N THR A 40 -15.48 -1.82 5.76
CA THR A 40 -16.15 -2.95 6.45
C THR A 40 -15.92 -2.89 7.96
N ILE A 41 -14.71 -2.49 8.37
CA ILE A 41 -14.36 -2.29 9.77
C ILE A 41 -13.62 -0.95 9.91
N GLU A 42 -14.07 -0.11 10.85
CA GLU A 42 -13.36 1.11 11.21
C GLU A 42 -12.99 1.07 12.69
N THR A 43 -11.69 1.31 12.96
CA THR A 43 -11.12 1.39 14.31
C THR A 43 -10.46 2.75 14.54
N LYS A 44 -9.95 3.00 15.75
CA LYS A 44 -9.13 4.19 16.03
C LYS A 44 -7.83 4.22 15.20
N GLN A 45 -7.33 3.06 14.79
CA GLN A 45 -6.00 2.91 14.18
C GLN A 45 -6.03 2.70 12.67
N TYR A 46 -7.06 2.03 12.14
CA TYR A 46 -7.17 1.66 10.73
C TYR A 46 -8.61 1.54 10.25
N LYS A 47 -8.76 1.55 8.92
CA LYS A 47 -9.97 1.19 8.18
C LYS A 47 -9.67 -0.09 7.38
N TYR A 48 -10.57 -1.06 7.43
CA TYR A 48 -10.47 -2.29 6.64
C TYR A 48 -11.58 -2.35 5.60
N TYR A 49 -11.22 -2.67 4.38
CA TYR A 49 -12.09 -2.82 3.22
C TYR A 49 -11.98 -4.26 2.72
N GLU A 50 -13.01 -5.06 2.89
CA GLU A 50 -12.99 -6.49 2.51
C GLU A 50 -12.72 -6.66 1.02
N ASN A 51 -13.40 -5.88 0.18
CA ASN A 51 -13.21 -5.88 -1.27
C ASN A 51 -12.03 -4.99 -1.72
N GLY A 52 -11.42 -4.27 -0.79
CA GLY A 52 -10.35 -3.32 -1.08
C GLY A 52 -10.86 -1.98 -1.60
N THR A 53 -9.95 -1.00 -1.64
CA THR A 53 -10.18 0.35 -2.16
C THR A 53 -9.02 0.78 -3.07
N HIS A 54 -9.34 1.49 -4.15
CA HIS A 54 -8.38 2.17 -5.04
C HIS A 54 -8.26 3.67 -4.73
N GLU A 55 -9.12 4.22 -3.87
CA GLU A 55 -9.19 5.66 -3.58
C GLU A 55 -8.09 6.18 -2.63
N CYS A 56 -7.27 5.30 -2.08
CA CYS A 56 -6.23 5.68 -1.11
C CYS A 56 -4.97 6.17 -1.82
N TYR A 57 -4.74 7.47 -1.80
CA TYR A 57 -3.48 8.07 -2.25
C TYR A 57 -2.68 8.53 -1.04
N ASN A 58 -1.41 8.15 -0.99
CA ASN A 58 -0.50 8.53 0.08
C ASN A 58 0.92 8.62 -0.51
N LEU A 59 1.18 9.73 -1.20
CA LEU A 59 2.48 10.01 -1.78
C LEU A 59 3.47 10.34 -0.66
N PHE A 60 4.72 10.00 -0.88
CA PHE A 60 5.82 10.33 0.05
C PHE A 60 5.65 9.80 1.48
N ALA A 61 4.78 8.79 1.70
CA ALA A 61 4.57 8.17 3.00
C ALA A 61 5.83 7.49 3.56
N SER A 62 6.75 7.12 2.69
CA SER A 62 8.05 6.56 3.03
C SER A 62 9.17 7.40 2.41
N LYS A 63 10.40 7.21 2.93
CA LYS A 63 11.61 7.84 2.37
C LYS A 63 12.04 7.19 1.03
N ALA A 64 11.26 6.24 0.49
CA ALA A 64 11.54 5.62 -0.79
C ALA A 64 11.48 6.66 -1.91
N LYS A 65 12.48 6.63 -2.77
CA LYS A 65 12.62 7.58 -3.88
C LYS A 65 11.94 7.06 -5.14
N ILE A 66 11.51 7.97 -5.97
CA ILE A 66 11.00 7.70 -7.31
C ILE A 66 12.19 7.32 -8.21
N THR A 67 12.13 6.14 -8.82
CA THR A 67 13.27 5.57 -9.58
C THR A 67 13.04 5.55 -11.09
N THR A 68 11.82 5.83 -11.58
CA THR A 68 11.47 5.76 -13.01
C THR A 68 10.62 6.94 -13.46
N TYR A 69 10.73 7.30 -14.75
CA TYR A 69 9.87 8.33 -15.38
C TYR A 69 8.38 8.00 -15.24
N LYS A 70 8.00 6.73 -15.43
CA LYS A 70 6.63 6.27 -15.29
C LYS A 70 6.08 6.51 -13.87
N SER A 71 6.89 6.23 -12.87
CA SER A 71 6.52 6.49 -11.47
C SER A 71 6.43 7.99 -11.19
N LEU A 72 7.35 8.81 -11.71
CA LEU A 72 7.30 10.27 -11.57
C LEU A 72 6.02 10.82 -12.20
N LYS A 73 5.69 10.43 -13.44
CA LYS A 73 4.45 10.83 -14.12
C LYS A 73 3.21 10.46 -13.30
N TRP A 74 3.16 9.25 -12.74
CA TRP A 74 2.05 8.82 -11.89
C TRP A 74 1.92 9.70 -10.63
N HIS A 75 3.04 10.04 -9.97
CA HIS A 75 3.02 10.96 -8.82
C HIS A 75 2.49 12.34 -9.21
N MET A 76 2.88 12.85 -10.37
CA MET A 76 2.39 14.14 -10.89
C MET A 76 0.89 14.08 -11.21
N LEU A 77 0.39 13.00 -11.82
CA LEU A 77 -1.04 12.80 -12.07
C LEU A 77 -1.84 12.79 -10.77
N VAL A 78 -1.34 12.07 -9.74
CA VAL A 78 -2.00 12.04 -8.42
C VAL A 78 -2.00 13.42 -7.79
N LEU A 79 -0.88 14.13 -7.80
CA LEU A 79 -0.79 15.50 -7.23
C LEU A 79 -1.74 16.45 -7.96
N PHE A 80 -1.78 16.39 -9.27
CA PHE A 80 -2.70 17.20 -10.07
C PHE A 80 -4.15 16.91 -9.69
N TYR A 81 -4.54 15.63 -9.71
CA TYR A 81 -5.89 15.17 -9.34
C TYR A 81 -6.31 15.60 -7.93
N LEU A 82 -5.43 15.45 -6.93
CA LEU A 82 -5.74 15.81 -5.55
C LEU A 82 -5.88 17.31 -5.29
N ASN A 83 -5.32 18.15 -6.17
CA ASN A 83 -5.29 19.61 -5.97
C ASN A 83 -6.17 20.37 -6.98
N GLN A 84 -7.05 19.67 -7.74
CA GLN A 84 -7.93 20.31 -8.74
C GLN A 84 -8.83 21.37 -8.14
N ASP A 85 -9.43 21.09 -6.99
CA ASP A 85 -10.40 21.98 -6.33
C ASP A 85 -9.78 23.23 -5.74
N ASN A 86 -8.46 23.27 -5.58
CA ASN A 86 -7.73 24.37 -4.95
C ASN A 86 -7.24 25.45 -5.94
N ASN A 87 -7.74 25.49 -7.19
CA ASN A 87 -7.21 26.33 -8.28
C ASN A 87 -5.72 26.13 -8.59
N TYR A 88 -5.07 25.16 -7.98
CA TYR A 88 -3.65 24.86 -8.23
C TYR A 88 -3.40 24.17 -9.56
N SER A 89 -4.42 23.50 -10.12
CA SER A 89 -4.32 22.77 -11.38
C SER A 89 -4.11 23.67 -12.61
N LEU A 90 -4.60 24.90 -12.58
CA LEU A 90 -4.54 25.83 -13.72
C LEU A 90 -3.42 26.87 -13.60
N SER A 91 -2.61 26.83 -12.57
CA SER A 91 -1.66 27.88 -12.26
C SER A 91 -0.21 27.46 -12.49
N PRO A 92 0.71 28.41 -12.67
CA PRO A 92 2.16 28.20 -12.62
C PRO A 92 2.63 27.45 -11.36
N PHE A 93 1.73 27.33 -10.38
CA PHE A 93 1.99 26.66 -9.10
C PHE A 93 2.19 25.16 -9.26
N PHE A 94 1.32 24.44 -10.02
CA PHE A 94 1.52 23.01 -10.26
C PHE A 94 2.85 22.74 -10.97
N GLU A 95 3.17 23.57 -11.96
CA GLU A 95 4.45 23.47 -12.65
C GLU A 95 5.63 23.66 -11.68
N HIS A 96 5.53 24.63 -10.77
CA HIS A 96 6.55 24.85 -9.75
C HIS A 96 6.72 23.65 -8.81
N VAL A 97 5.60 23.03 -8.36
CA VAL A 97 5.63 21.82 -7.54
C VAL A 97 6.20 20.63 -8.31
N ALA A 98 5.81 20.45 -9.58
CA ALA A 98 6.32 19.40 -10.44
C ALA A 98 7.84 19.50 -10.63
N ARG A 99 8.35 20.71 -10.93
CA ARG A 99 9.78 20.99 -11.05
C ARG A 99 10.53 20.76 -9.74
N PHE A 100 9.94 21.14 -8.61
CA PHE A 100 10.54 20.90 -7.30
C PHE A 100 10.68 19.39 -7.02
N ILE A 101 9.66 18.59 -7.29
CA ILE A 101 9.71 17.14 -7.09
C ILE A 101 10.65 16.45 -8.09
N ALA A 102 10.66 16.90 -9.34
CA ALA A 102 11.51 16.34 -10.39
C ALA A 102 13.00 16.65 -10.21
N ASN A 103 13.34 17.67 -9.42
CA ASN A 103 14.72 18.03 -9.15
C ASN A 103 15.36 16.96 -8.25
N LYS A 104 16.40 16.28 -8.77
CA LYS A 104 17.15 15.25 -8.06
C LYS A 104 17.75 15.74 -6.74
N GLU A 105 18.18 17.00 -6.66
CA GLU A 105 18.77 17.59 -5.45
C GLU A 105 17.78 17.67 -4.28
N ASN A 106 16.50 17.76 -4.58
CA ASN A 106 15.45 17.73 -3.57
C ASN A 106 15.17 16.32 -3.03
N GLY A 107 15.76 15.28 -3.64
CA GLY A 107 15.81 13.93 -3.11
C GLY A 107 14.52 13.11 -3.23
N PHE A 108 13.50 13.56 -3.97
CA PHE A 108 12.33 12.77 -4.30
C PHE A 108 12.60 11.74 -5.39
N VAL A 109 13.45 12.09 -6.36
CA VAL A 109 13.85 11.24 -7.49
C VAL A 109 15.31 10.81 -7.39
N THR A 110 15.66 9.69 -8.06
CA THR A 110 17.05 9.20 -8.11
C THR A 110 17.77 9.54 -9.41
N PHE A 111 17.04 9.98 -10.41
CA PHE A 111 17.54 10.25 -11.76
C PHE A 111 17.44 11.73 -12.12
N PHE A 112 18.12 12.12 -13.18
CA PHE A 112 18.01 13.45 -13.77
C PHE A 112 16.98 13.41 -14.90
N ILE A 113 16.13 14.43 -14.98
CA ILE A 113 15.21 14.63 -16.10
C ILE A 113 15.52 15.94 -16.80
N GLY A 114 15.67 15.89 -18.13
CA GLY A 114 15.89 17.09 -18.94
C GLY A 114 14.63 17.96 -19.03
N GLU A 115 14.81 19.26 -19.19
CA GLU A 115 13.75 20.26 -19.26
C GLU A 115 12.67 19.91 -20.31
N LYS A 116 13.07 19.50 -21.50
CA LYS A 116 12.12 19.13 -22.56
C LYS A 116 11.21 17.98 -22.12
N ALA A 117 11.78 16.89 -21.60
CA ALA A 117 11.02 15.72 -21.13
C ALA A 117 10.12 16.05 -19.91
N LEU A 118 10.57 16.94 -19.04
CA LEU A 118 9.77 17.40 -17.91
C LEU A 118 8.58 18.24 -18.37
N ASN A 119 8.79 19.16 -19.31
CA ASN A 119 7.72 19.97 -19.88
C ASN A 119 6.69 19.13 -20.61
N GLU A 120 7.12 18.17 -21.45
CA GLU A 120 6.23 17.21 -22.10
C GLU A 120 5.41 16.42 -21.08
N MET A 121 6.01 15.99 -19.97
CA MET A 121 5.34 15.27 -18.90
C MET A 121 4.30 16.17 -18.18
N ILE A 122 4.62 17.42 -17.90
CA ILE A 122 3.71 18.39 -17.29
C ILE A 122 2.51 18.66 -18.20
N ILE A 123 2.75 18.89 -19.50
CA ILE A 123 1.69 19.09 -20.50
C ILE A 123 0.75 17.86 -20.56
N ASP A 124 1.33 16.67 -20.58
CA ASP A 124 0.55 15.44 -20.63
C ASP A 124 -0.29 15.26 -19.33
N VAL A 125 0.23 15.67 -18.18
CA VAL A 125 -0.52 15.66 -16.90
C VAL A 125 -1.67 16.66 -16.96
N TYR A 126 -1.53 17.84 -17.55
CA TYR A 126 -2.62 18.79 -17.72
C TYR A 126 -3.74 18.22 -18.59
N HIS A 127 -3.41 17.47 -19.65
CA HIS A 127 -4.41 16.89 -20.53
C HIS A 127 -5.11 15.67 -19.93
N ASN A 128 -4.41 14.87 -19.14
CA ASN A 128 -4.90 13.56 -18.67
C ASN A 128 -5.13 13.48 -17.15
N GLY A 129 -4.90 14.56 -16.41
CA GLY A 129 -4.94 14.56 -14.93
C GLY A 129 -6.31 14.75 -14.29
N GLY A 130 -7.38 14.89 -15.11
CA GLY A 130 -8.75 15.17 -14.63
C GLY A 130 -9.41 13.99 -13.92
N GLU A 131 -8.98 12.76 -14.21
CA GLU A 131 -9.56 11.55 -13.65
C GLU A 131 -8.67 10.94 -12.54
N PRO A 132 -9.27 10.18 -11.60
CA PRO A 132 -8.49 9.52 -10.55
C PRO A 132 -7.48 8.54 -11.14
N PRO A 133 -6.17 8.75 -10.95
CA PRO A 133 -5.15 7.87 -11.49
C PRO A 133 -5.27 6.46 -10.93
N LYS A 134 -5.09 5.44 -11.77
CA LYS A 134 -5.11 4.04 -11.34
C LYS A 134 -4.13 3.82 -10.19
N ASN A 135 -4.60 3.25 -9.10
CA ASN A 135 -3.82 2.95 -7.91
C ASN A 135 -3.89 1.46 -7.58
N LYS A 136 -3.02 1.00 -6.69
CA LYS A 136 -3.06 -0.37 -6.17
C LYS A 136 -4.23 -0.53 -5.21
N LEU A 137 -4.92 -1.66 -5.33
CA LEU A 137 -5.97 -2.04 -4.39
C LEU A 137 -5.39 -2.18 -2.97
N ARG A 138 -6.00 -1.51 -2.00
CA ARG A 138 -5.63 -1.60 -0.60
C ARG A 138 -6.79 -2.12 0.22
N LYS A 139 -6.54 -3.12 1.06
CA LYS A 139 -7.54 -3.65 2.00
C LYS A 139 -7.44 -3.02 3.38
N VAL A 140 -6.27 -2.56 3.79
CA VAL A 140 -6.07 -1.88 5.08
C VAL A 140 -5.48 -0.50 4.86
N VAL A 141 -6.13 0.50 5.39
CA VAL A 141 -5.67 1.90 5.38
C VAL A 141 -5.47 2.34 6.83
N PHE A 142 -4.22 2.61 7.22
CA PHE A 142 -3.91 3.09 8.56
C PHE A 142 -4.18 4.60 8.68
N LYS A 143 -4.86 4.99 9.76
CA LYS A 143 -5.12 6.40 10.06
C LYS A 143 -3.80 7.13 10.37
N PRO A 144 -3.71 8.43 10.07
CA PRO A 144 -2.62 9.25 10.56
C PRO A 144 -2.55 9.15 12.08
N TYR A 145 -1.35 9.13 12.62
CA TYR A 145 -1.13 9.08 14.08
C TYR A 145 -1.73 7.85 14.78
N SER A 146 -1.81 6.71 14.07
CA SER A 146 -2.31 5.45 14.63
C SER A 146 -1.53 4.94 15.85
N GLY A 147 -0.37 5.53 16.17
CA GLY A 147 0.51 5.07 17.25
C GLY A 147 1.19 3.73 17.01
N LEU A 148 1.00 3.13 15.84
CA LEU A 148 1.55 1.82 15.50
C LEU A 148 2.91 1.95 14.81
N ASP A 149 3.85 1.17 15.31
CA ASP A 149 5.11 0.91 14.62
C ASP A 149 4.91 0.00 13.38
N LEU A 150 5.97 -0.24 12.62
CA LEU A 150 5.90 -1.10 11.43
C LEU A 150 5.48 -2.54 11.79
N SER A 151 5.98 -3.08 12.89
CA SER A 151 5.65 -4.44 13.35
C SER A 151 4.17 -4.57 13.70
N GLY A 152 3.62 -3.61 14.42
CA GLY A 152 2.20 -3.53 14.76
C GLY A 152 1.32 -3.45 13.52
N LYS A 153 1.69 -2.62 12.53
CA LYS A 153 0.97 -2.53 11.26
C LYS A 153 0.99 -3.85 10.49
N LEU A 154 2.14 -4.52 10.40
CA LEU A 154 2.27 -5.82 9.72
C LEU A 154 1.47 -6.93 10.41
N LYS A 155 1.40 -6.94 11.76
CA LYS A 155 0.55 -7.89 12.52
C LYS A 155 -0.92 -7.71 12.18
N ILE A 156 -1.41 -6.46 12.13
CA ILE A 156 -2.80 -6.15 11.76
C ILE A 156 -3.08 -6.60 10.33
N VAL A 157 -2.21 -6.27 9.38
CA VAL A 157 -2.36 -6.72 7.97
C VAL A 157 -2.37 -8.24 7.88
N GLY A 158 -1.47 -8.92 8.58
CA GLY A 158 -1.41 -10.39 8.63
C GLY A 158 -2.70 -11.01 9.19
N LYS A 159 -3.28 -10.40 10.22
CA LYS A 159 -4.54 -10.85 10.82
C LYS A 159 -5.76 -10.64 9.90
N LEU A 160 -5.81 -9.52 9.18
CA LEU A 160 -6.98 -9.15 8.37
C LEU A 160 -6.93 -9.70 6.94
N ILE A 161 -5.74 -9.80 6.34
CA ILE A 161 -5.56 -10.18 4.94
C ILE A 161 -4.83 -11.52 4.85
N GLY A 162 -4.14 -11.94 5.91
CA GLY A 162 -3.47 -13.23 5.97
C GLY A 162 -4.46 -14.34 5.61
N ARG A 163 -4.00 -15.35 4.89
CA ARG A 163 -4.77 -16.59 4.75
C ARG A 163 -5.17 -16.98 6.16
N SER A 164 -6.46 -17.32 6.37
CA SER A 164 -6.93 -17.86 7.64
C SER A 164 -5.89 -18.87 8.11
N SER A 165 -5.25 -18.59 9.25
CA SER A 165 -4.26 -19.52 9.78
C SER A 165 -5.03 -20.79 10.05
N ILE A 166 -4.70 -21.86 9.30
CA ILE A 166 -5.26 -23.17 9.57
C ILE A 166 -4.87 -23.49 10.99
N ASP A 167 -5.87 -23.61 11.84
CA ASP A 167 -5.70 -24.03 13.23
C ASP A 167 -6.03 -25.52 13.40
N LYS A 168 -5.80 -26.01 14.60
CA LYS A 168 -6.07 -27.42 14.96
C LYS A 168 -7.55 -27.75 14.83
N GLU A 169 -8.42 -26.82 15.18
CA GLU A 169 -9.87 -26.99 15.17
C GLU A 169 -10.39 -27.19 13.74
N MET A 170 -9.92 -26.38 12.80
CA MET A 170 -10.28 -26.54 11.39
C MET A 170 -9.84 -27.88 10.81
N ILE A 171 -8.64 -28.37 11.19
CA ILE A 171 -8.16 -29.68 10.77
C ILE A 171 -9.05 -30.78 11.35
N TYR A 172 -9.37 -30.69 12.65
CA TYR A 172 -10.22 -31.66 13.34
C TYR A 172 -11.61 -31.72 12.71
N GLN A 173 -12.25 -30.56 12.52
CA GLN A 173 -13.56 -30.51 11.87
C GLN A 173 -13.55 -31.11 10.46
N THR A 174 -12.52 -30.82 9.67
CA THR A 174 -12.35 -31.41 8.34
C THR A 174 -12.19 -32.94 8.39
N MET A 175 -11.55 -33.46 9.45
CA MET A 175 -11.42 -34.91 9.64
C MET A 175 -12.80 -35.57 9.93
N LEU A 176 -13.62 -34.93 10.78
CA LEU A 176 -14.99 -35.35 11.06
C LEU A 176 -15.85 -35.33 9.79
N ASP A 177 -15.80 -34.24 9.02
CA ASP A 177 -16.55 -34.14 7.76
C ASP A 177 -16.17 -35.24 6.75
N LEU A 178 -14.88 -35.64 6.70
CA LEU A 178 -14.43 -36.76 5.86
C LEU A 178 -14.91 -38.09 6.38
N ASN A 179 -14.93 -38.32 7.69
CA ASN A 179 -15.42 -39.53 8.31
C ASN A 179 -16.93 -39.68 8.06
N ASP A 180 -17.72 -38.62 8.28
CA ASP A 180 -19.17 -38.61 8.03
C ASP A 180 -19.53 -38.89 6.57
N LEU A 181 -18.62 -38.53 5.64
CA LEU A 181 -18.75 -38.89 4.22
C LEU A 181 -18.27 -40.28 3.87
N GLY A 182 -17.86 -41.12 4.84
CA GLY A 182 -17.29 -42.44 4.63
C GLY A 182 -16.00 -42.43 3.83
N LYS A 183 -15.22 -41.37 3.91
CA LYS A 183 -13.98 -41.20 3.12
C LYS A 183 -12.75 -41.28 3.99
N LYS A 184 -11.83 -42.17 3.62
CA LYS A 184 -10.54 -42.32 4.30
C LYS A 184 -9.86 -40.96 4.49
N ILE A 185 -9.49 -40.64 5.72
CA ILE A 185 -8.87 -39.36 6.11
C ILE A 185 -7.37 -39.43 5.75
N THR A 186 -6.95 -38.59 4.79
CA THR A 186 -5.56 -38.46 4.38
C THR A 186 -5.12 -36.98 4.46
N ILE A 187 -3.83 -36.73 4.69
CA ILE A 187 -3.27 -35.38 4.71
C ILE A 187 -3.58 -34.60 3.43
N SER A 188 -3.53 -35.29 2.27
CA SER A 188 -3.81 -34.65 0.97
C SER A 188 -5.28 -34.25 0.83
N ARG A 189 -6.23 -35.01 1.37
CA ARG A 189 -7.65 -34.66 1.33
C ARG A 189 -7.96 -33.49 2.27
N ILE A 190 -7.40 -33.51 3.49
CA ILE A 190 -7.49 -32.36 4.42
C ILE A 190 -6.91 -31.10 3.75
N ALA A 191 -5.72 -31.20 3.15
CA ALA A 191 -5.07 -30.08 2.48
C ALA A 191 -5.91 -29.55 1.31
N GLY A 192 -6.54 -30.43 0.54
CA GLY A 192 -7.44 -30.06 -0.56
C GLY A 192 -8.68 -29.31 -0.09
N LEU A 193 -9.36 -29.82 0.95
CA LEU A 193 -10.56 -29.20 1.51
C LEU A 193 -10.25 -27.84 2.17
N LEU A 194 -9.14 -27.73 2.88
CA LEU A 194 -8.69 -26.49 3.51
C LEU A 194 -7.97 -25.53 2.54
N ASN A 195 -7.88 -25.90 1.25
CA ASN A 195 -7.17 -25.13 0.21
C ASN A 195 -5.76 -24.70 0.64
N CYS A 196 -5.00 -25.64 1.21
CA CYS A 196 -3.64 -25.39 1.70
C CYS A 196 -2.66 -26.46 1.23
N SER A 197 -1.37 -26.28 1.53
CA SER A 197 -0.35 -27.30 1.25
C SER A 197 -0.38 -28.42 2.29
N THR A 198 -0.02 -29.65 1.88
CA THR A 198 0.17 -30.78 2.80
C THR A 198 1.20 -30.47 3.91
N ARG A 199 2.23 -29.66 3.59
CA ARG A 199 3.22 -29.17 4.57
C ARG A 199 2.55 -28.32 5.65
N THR A 200 1.54 -27.50 5.30
CA THR A 200 0.78 -26.69 6.26
C THR A 200 0.01 -27.59 7.21
N VAL A 201 -0.69 -28.61 6.68
CA VAL A 201 -1.42 -29.58 7.50
C VAL A 201 -0.46 -30.31 8.45
N HIS A 202 0.68 -30.81 7.94
CA HIS A 202 1.69 -31.47 8.78
C HIS A 202 2.19 -30.62 9.92
N ARG A 203 2.40 -29.31 9.69
CA ARG A 203 2.88 -28.37 10.72
C ARG A 203 1.87 -28.17 11.85
N HIS A 204 0.58 -28.27 11.57
CA HIS A 204 -0.48 -28.08 12.55
C HIS A 204 -1.05 -29.40 13.11
N MET A 205 -0.67 -30.55 12.53
CA MET A 205 -1.06 -31.88 12.94
C MET A 205 -0.27 -32.30 14.19
N CYS A 206 -0.79 -32.00 15.37
CA CYS A 206 -0.22 -32.47 16.62
C CYS A 206 -0.43 -34.00 16.81
N ASP A 207 0.21 -34.58 17.82
CA ASP A 207 0.13 -36.05 18.05
C ASP A 207 -1.29 -36.49 18.42
N GLU A 208 -2.05 -35.67 19.13
CA GLU A 208 -3.47 -35.88 19.42
C GLU A 208 -4.30 -36.04 18.13
N LEU A 209 -4.13 -35.09 17.18
CA LEU A 209 -4.81 -35.15 15.90
C LEU A 209 -4.38 -36.35 15.02
N LYS A 210 -3.13 -36.82 15.15
CA LYS A 210 -2.66 -38.02 14.44
C LYS A 210 -3.33 -39.27 15.00
N GLN A 211 -3.43 -39.37 16.32
CA GLN A 211 -4.13 -40.50 16.98
C GLN A 211 -5.61 -40.51 16.61
N GLU A 212 -6.26 -39.34 16.68
CA GLU A 212 -7.66 -39.22 16.31
C GLU A 212 -7.92 -39.53 14.84
N LYS A 213 -7.04 -39.08 13.93
CA LYS A 213 -7.10 -39.49 12.50
C LYS A 213 -7.01 -40.99 12.32
N GLN A 214 -6.17 -41.66 13.11
CA GLN A 214 -6.06 -43.11 13.02
C GLN A 214 -7.32 -43.81 13.52
N ARG A 215 -7.84 -43.40 14.68
CA ARG A 215 -9.10 -43.89 15.26
C ARG A 215 -10.26 -43.75 14.28
N LEU A 216 -10.48 -42.55 13.74
CA LEU A 216 -11.56 -42.28 12.77
C LEU A 216 -11.42 -43.10 11.47
N ASN A 217 -10.20 -43.44 11.04
CA ASN A 217 -9.99 -44.31 9.88
C ASN A 217 -10.18 -45.79 10.19
N GLU A 218 -10.09 -46.21 11.45
CA GLU A 218 -10.38 -47.61 11.89
C GLU A 218 -11.87 -47.87 12.04
N GLU A 219 -12.68 -46.81 12.20
CA GLU A 219 -14.14 -46.83 12.29
C GLU A 219 -14.84 -46.87 10.90
N LEU A 220 -14.09 -46.62 9.81
CA LEU A 220 -14.57 -46.66 8.42
C LEU A 220 -14.51 -48.07 7.81
#